data_019e63fcc57aaf40c0213777ff72366f
#
_entry.id   019e63fcc57aaf40c0213777ff72366f
#
_cell.length_a   1.000
_cell.length_b   1.000
_cell.length_c   1.000
_cell.angle_alpha   90.00
_cell.angle_beta   90.00
_cell.angle_gamma   90.00
#
_symmetry.space_group_name_H-M   'P 1'
#
loop_
_entity.id
_entity.type
_entity.pdbx_description
1 polymer ?
#
loop_
_entity_poly.entity_id
_entity_poly.type
_entity_poly.pdbx_seq_one_letter_code
_entity_poly.pdbx_strand_id
1 'polypeptide(L)'
;MHQIRAIEGDQLLQIALRAAGVDHGRISSWAMEPLTHRVENLTTASLDHVHGVLDDGSTWSVIAKTLQPASASPMFASIPVEHHAQVLEDLRWLNEPDVYRSELGPELPAPLRMPAVHHIEDSGSDRITIWMEDVGDVTPWDEDRYWRTAEALGALGGRWSGGDPRRRFGLRPRDIARLYFGKITHLDLPLQAADEFWDTPEIAAVVDSEHRRDLLQLASDIPRLLAWLDVVPRGLCHGDATPDNFREPAVGDVVALDWSYAH
;
A
#
# COMPACT_ATOMS: atom_id res chain seq x y z
N MET A 1 11.67 2.56 20.92
CA MET A 1 12.83 1.98 20.20
C MET A 1 12.44 0.57 19.80
N HIS A 2 11.90 0.38 18.58
CA HIS A 2 11.53 -0.93 18.06
C HIS A 2 12.80 -1.55 17.51
N GLN A 3 13.29 -2.59 18.18
CA GLN A 3 14.38 -3.40 17.66
C GLN A 3 13.80 -4.25 16.52
N ILE A 4 14.15 -3.94 15.26
CA ILE A 4 14.19 -4.98 14.23
C ILE A 4 15.13 -6.03 14.80
N ARG A 5 14.66 -7.27 14.93
CA ARG A 5 15.50 -8.40 15.31
C ARG A 5 16.69 -8.38 14.35
N ALA A 6 17.92 -8.39 14.87
CA ALA A 6 19.10 -8.26 14.04
C ALA A 6 19.05 -9.32 12.94
N ILE A 7 18.91 -8.87 11.68
CA ILE A 7 19.05 -9.74 10.51
C ILE A 7 20.40 -10.43 10.60
N GLU A 8 20.44 -11.70 10.29
CA GLU A 8 21.73 -12.44 10.27
C GLU A 8 22.65 -11.82 9.24
N GLY A 9 23.95 -11.67 9.58
CA GLY A 9 24.93 -10.98 8.75
C GLY A 9 25.02 -11.51 7.31
N ASP A 10 24.89 -12.83 7.13
CA ASP A 10 24.89 -13.46 5.81
C ASP A 10 23.64 -13.09 4.99
N GLN A 11 22.50 -12.92 5.63
CA GLN A 11 21.26 -12.57 4.97
C GLN A 11 21.25 -11.10 4.51
N LEU A 12 21.75 -10.19 5.36
CA LEU A 12 21.94 -8.79 4.98
C LEU A 12 22.91 -8.65 3.80
N LEU A 13 23.99 -9.44 3.80
CA LEU A 13 24.92 -9.48 2.67
C LEU A 13 24.22 -9.88 1.37
N GLN A 14 23.41 -10.92 1.38
CA GLN A 14 22.66 -11.35 0.17
C GLN A 14 21.69 -10.27 -0.33
N ILE A 15 21.03 -9.55 0.57
CA ILE A 15 20.18 -8.41 0.22
C ILE A 15 21.01 -7.30 -0.41
N ALA A 16 22.12 -6.92 0.22
CA ALA A 16 23.02 -5.88 -0.27
C ALA A 16 23.58 -6.19 -1.68
N LEU A 17 24.03 -7.43 -1.91
CA LEU A 17 24.53 -7.86 -3.21
C LEU A 17 23.45 -7.77 -4.31
N ARG A 18 22.23 -8.24 -4.02
CA ARG A 18 21.11 -8.14 -4.95
C ARG A 18 20.73 -6.67 -5.24
N ALA A 19 20.70 -5.82 -4.23
CA ALA A 19 20.40 -4.40 -4.37
C ALA A 19 21.48 -3.66 -5.17
N ALA A 20 22.75 -4.02 -4.99
CA ALA A 20 23.87 -3.47 -5.76
C ALA A 20 23.98 -4.04 -7.17
N GLY A 21 23.27 -5.15 -7.48
CA GLY A 21 23.37 -5.83 -8.76
C GLY A 21 24.71 -6.54 -8.98
N VAL A 22 25.37 -7.02 -7.91
CA VAL A 22 26.65 -7.72 -7.95
C VAL A 22 26.56 -9.12 -7.35
N ASP A 23 27.39 -10.05 -7.81
CA ASP A 23 27.32 -11.45 -7.40
C ASP A 23 28.15 -11.78 -6.15
N HIS A 24 29.11 -10.91 -5.79
CA HIS A 24 30.03 -11.15 -4.66
C HIS A 24 30.53 -9.83 -4.06
N GLY A 25 30.98 -9.88 -2.83
CA GLY A 25 31.50 -8.74 -2.08
C GLY A 25 31.33 -8.94 -0.58
N ARG A 26 31.71 -7.94 0.19
CA ARG A 26 31.51 -7.85 1.64
C ARG A 26 30.94 -6.48 1.98
N ILE A 27 30.11 -6.40 3.00
CA ILE A 27 29.62 -5.11 3.50
C ILE A 27 30.76 -4.43 4.27
N SER A 28 31.21 -3.27 3.79
CA SER A 28 32.20 -2.42 4.46
C SER A 28 31.56 -1.57 5.54
N SER A 29 30.39 -1.02 5.25
CA SER A 29 29.59 -0.23 6.20
C SER A 29 28.13 -0.25 5.81
N TRP A 30 27.26 -0.08 6.80
CA TRP A 30 25.83 0.09 6.57
C TRP A 30 25.16 0.87 7.71
N ALA A 31 24.01 1.45 7.41
CA ALA A 31 23.15 2.15 8.35
C ALA A 31 21.69 1.80 8.09
N MET A 32 20.87 1.97 9.11
CA MET A 32 19.42 1.84 9.04
C MET A 32 18.79 3.05 9.72
N GLU A 33 17.93 3.73 9.00
CA GLU A 33 17.27 4.96 9.45
C GLU A 33 15.77 4.84 9.24
N PRO A 34 14.95 5.14 10.25
CA PRO A 34 13.51 5.19 10.06
C PRO A 34 13.15 6.21 8.98
N LEU A 35 12.31 5.82 8.04
CA LEU A 35 11.72 6.80 7.14
C LEU A 35 10.79 7.72 7.95
N THR A 36 10.94 9.03 7.72
CA THR A 36 10.14 10.06 8.42
C THR A 36 8.69 10.12 7.94
N HIS A 37 8.26 9.07 7.22
CA HIS A 37 6.88 8.95 6.78
C HIS A 37 5.96 8.63 7.98
N ARG A 38 4.86 9.38 8.10
CA ARG A 38 3.85 9.10 9.13
C ARG A 38 3.15 7.79 8.79
N VAL A 39 3.49 6.73 9.51
CA VAL A 39 2.82 5.43 9.37
C VAL A 39 1.44 5.53 10.01
N GLU A 40 0.41 5.70 9.20
CA GLU A 40 -1.00 5.72 9.66
C GLU A 40 -1.68 4.35 9.52
N ASN A 41 -0.96 3.33 9.07
CA ASN A 41 -1.49 2.00 8.82
C ASN A 41 -1.28 1.09 10.04
N LEU A 42 -2.37 0.46 10.51
CA LEU A 42 -2.35 -0.46 11.65
C LEU A 42 -1.47 -1.69 11.41
N THR A 43 -1.28 -2.09 10.16
CA THR A 43 -0.54 -3.30 9.79
C THR A 43 0.94 -3.07 9.46
N THR A 44 1.41 -1.82 9.46
CA THR A 44 2.83 -1.49 9.32
C THR A 44 3.43 -1.17 10.68
N ALA A 45 4.43 -1.95 11.09
CA ALA A 45 5.15 -1.74 12.35
C ALA A 45 6.29 -0.73 12.20
N SER A 46 7.04 -0.83 11.10
CA SER A 46 8.11 0.13 10.75
C SER A 46 8.33 0.19 9.23
N LEU A 47 8.94 1.28 8.82
CA LEU A 47 9.44 1.49 7.48
C LEU A 47 10.81 2.12 7.60
N ASP A 48 11.85 1.40 7.20
CA ASP A 48 13.23 1.78 7.42
C ASP A 48 14.00 1.83 6.10
N HIS A 49 14.83 2.84 5.91
CA HIS A 49 15.81 2.93 4.84
C HIS A 49 17.11 2.29 5.31
N VAL A 50 17.55 1.26 4.61
CA VAL A 50 18.79 0.54 4.92
C VAL A 50 19.74 0.70 3.74
N HIS A 51 20.91 1.22 4.00
CA HIS A 51 21.88 1.52 2.95
C HIS A 51 23.32 1.26 3.40
N GLY A 52 24.22 1.13 2.44
CA GLY A 52 25.61 0.88 2.77
C GLY A 52 26.56 0.86 1.58
N VAL A 53 27.77 0.42 1.84
CA VAL A 53 28.87 0.33 0.87
C VAL A 53 29.50 -1.07 0.94
N LEU A 54 29.77 -1.66 -0.21
CA LEU A 54 30.53 -2.90 -0.34
C LEU A 54 32.04 -2.63 -0.36
N ASP A 55 32.85 -3.68 -0.24
CA ASP A 55 34.31 -3.59 -0.21
C ASP A 55 34.94 -3.15 -1.54
N ASP A 56 34.20 -3.27 -2.64
CA ASP A 56 34.58 -2.74 -3.96
C ASP A 56 34.21 -1.26 -4.18
N GLY A 57 33.55 -0.63 -3.20
CA GLY A 57 33.06 0.74 -3.26
C GLY A 57 31.64 0.89 -3.83
N SER A 58 31.00 -0.18 -4.26
CA SER A 58 29.61 -0.14 -4.72
C SER A 58 28.67 0.23 -3.58
N THR A 59 27.73 1.14 -3.85
CA THR A 59 26.67 1.51 -2.92
C THR A 59 25.43 0.67 -3.13
N TRP A 60 24.67 0.47 -2.06
CA TRP A 60 23.38 -0.22 -2.10
C TRP A 60 22.41 0.46 -1.16
N SER A 61 21.12 0.41 -1.49
CA SER A 61 20.03 0.82 -0.62
C SER A 61 18.79 -0.04 -0.83
N VAL A 62 18.03 -0.23 0.24
CA VAL A 62 16.76 -0.96 0.24
C VAL A 62 15.81 -0.34 1.25
N ILE A 63 14.53 -0.58 1.06
CA ILE A 63 13.48 -0.28 2.04
C ILE A 63 13.12 -1.57 2.77
N ALA A 64 13.19 -1.54 4.10
CA ALA A 64 12.72 -2.62 4.97
C ALA A 64 11.36 -2.24 5.56
N LYS A 65 10.28 -2.86 5.05
CA LYS A 65 8.91 -2.68 5.55
C LYS A 65 8.56 -3.84 6.47
N THR A 66 8.39 -3.55 7.76
CA THR A 66 7.98 -4.56 8.74
C THR A 66 6.47 -4.48 8.96
N LEU A 67 5.81 -5.60 8.74
CA LEU A 67 4.37 -5.77 8.89
C LEU A 67 4.02 -6.49 10.20
N GLN A 68 2.81 -6.23 10.68
CA GLN A 68 2.26 -6.80 11.92
C GLN A 68 0.75 -7.01 11.81
N PRO A 69 0.14 -7.90 12.62
CA PRO A 69 -1.30 -7.91 12.81
C PRO A 69 -1.80 -6.54 13.29
N ALA A 70 -2.96 -6.09 12.80
CA ALA A 70 -3.54 -4.81 13.21
C ALA A 70 -3.69 -4.71 14.74
N SER A 71 -4.00 -5.83 15.41
CA SER A 71 -4.12 -5.92 16.88
C SER A 71 -2.82 -5.63 17.64
N ALA A 72 -1.67 -5.70 16.99
CA ALA A 72 -0.37 -5.35 17.59
C ALA A 72 -0.06 -3.85 17.51
N SER A 73 -0.84 -3.07 16.76
CA SER A 73 -0.69 -1.62 16.68
C SER A 73 -1.24 -0.93 17.94
N PRO A 74 -0.51 0.02 18.52
CA PRO A 74 -1.05 0.84 19.61
C PRO A 74 -2.35 1.57 19.27
N MET A 75 -2.54 1.92 17.98
CA MET A 75 -3.75 2.59 17.51
C MET A 75 -4.99 1.67 17.51
N PHE A 76 -4.81 0.35 17.53
CA PHE A 76 -5.92 -0.59 17.55
C PHE A 76 -6.78 -0.43 18.80
N ALA A 77 -6.17 -0.06 19.94
CA ALA A 77 -6.88 0.15 21.19
C ALA A 77 -7.85 1.35 21.15
N SER A 78 -7.71 2.27 20.20
CA SER A 78 -8.63 3.40 20.02
C SER A 78 -9.88 3.04 19.19
N ILE A 79 -9.91 1.86 18.60
CA ILE A 79 -11.06 1.38 17.81
C ILE A 79 -12.10 0.80 18.79
N PRO A 80 -13.39 1.15 18.64
CA PRO A 80 -14.45 0.53 19.45
C PRO A 80 -14.44 -0.99 19.32
N VAL A 81 -14.62 -1.70 20.45
CA VAL A 81 -14.47 -3.16 20.54
C VAL A 81 -15.42 -3.93 19.61
N GLU A 82 -16.59 -3.38 19.34
CA GLU A 82 -17.59 -3.92 18.42
C GLU A 82 -17.09 -3.99 16.97
N HIS A 83 -16.08 -3.19 16.60
CA HIS A 83 -15.49 -3.16 15.25
C HIS A 83 -14.21 -3.99 15.15
N HIS A 84 -13.64 -4.51 16.25
CA HIS A 84 -12.36 -5.21 16.24
C HIS A 84 -12.33 -6.39 15.28
N ALA A 85 -13.37 -7.24 15.31
CA ALA A 85 -13.42 -8.42 14.45
C ALA A 85 -13.43 -8.04 12.97
N GLN A 86 -14.21 -7.02 12.60
CA GLN A 86 -14.29 -6.52 11.23
C GLN A 86 -12.96 -5.92 10.78
N VAL A 87 -12.32 -5.10 11.61
CA VAL A 87 -11.03 -4.48 11.29
C VAL A 87 -9.94 -5.53 11.07
N LEU A 88 -9.91 -6.60 11.89
CA LEU A 88 -8.94 -7.70 11.72
C LEU A 88 -9.19 -8.51 10.45
N GLU A 89 -10.44 -8.63 10.01
CA GLU A 89 -10.79 -9.26 8.74
C GLU A 89 -10.42 -8.38 7.56
N ASP A 90 -10.71 -7.09 7.63
CA ASP A 90 -10.49 -6.12 6.57
C ASP A 90 -9.00 -5.79 6.38
N LEU A 91 -8.25 -5.64 7.48
CA LEU A 91 -6.83 -5.29 7.45
C LEU A 91 -5.94 -6.54 7.60
N ARG A 92 -5.94 -7.37 6.56
CA ARG A 92 -5.12 -8.59 6.54
C ARG A 92 -3.67 -8.24 6.25
N TRP A 93 -2.87 -8.18 7.28
CA TRP A 93 -1.45 -7.84 7.21
C TRP A 93 -0.60 -8.81 6.36
N LEU A 94 -1.09 -10.04 6.12
CA LEU A 94 -0.44 -11.03 5.25
C LEU A 94 -0.71 -10.82 3.76
N ASN A 95 -1.65 -9.94 3.39
CA ASN A 95 -2.01 -9.77 1.99
C ASN A 95 -0.84 -9.24 1.16
N GLU A 96 -0.14 -8.24 1.64
CA GLU A 96 0.98 -7.64 0.92
C GLU A 96 2.15 -8.61 0.70
N PRO A 97 2.68 -9.33 1.71
CA PRO A 97 3.72 -10.32 1.47
C PRO A 97 3.25 -11.48 0.58
N ASP A 98 1.96 -11.87 0.63
CA ASP A 98 1.41 -12.89 -0.25
C ASP A 98 1.39 -12.41 -1.71
N VAL A 99 1.07 -11.15 -1.96
CA VAL A 99 1.15 -10.54 -3.30
C VAL A 99 2.58 -10.57 -3.82
N TYR A 100 3.56 -10.14 -3.03
CA TYR A 100 4.96 -10.15 -3.46
C TYR A 100 5.57 -11.55 -3.65
N ARG A 101 5.03 -12.57 -2.98
CA ARG A 101 5.41 -13.97 -3.19
C ARG A 101 4.73 -14.60 -4.40
N SER A 102 3.68 -13.98 -4.91
CA SER A 102 2.91 -14.49 -6.05
C SER A 102 3.62 -14.24 -7.39
N GLU A 103 3.13 -14.91 -8.45
CA GLU A 103 3.57 -14.69 -9.83
C GLU A 103 2.95 -13.42 -10.46
N LEU A 104 2.34 -12.54 -9.67
CA LEU A 104 1.68 -11.34 -10.20
C LEU A 104 2.68 -10.34 -10.78
N GLY A 105 3.82 -10.13 -10.12
CA GLY A 105 4.81 -9.14 -10.56
C GLY A 105 5.22 -9.29 -12.04
N PRO A 106 5.67 -10.47 -12.50
CA PRO A 106 6.03 -10.72 -13.91
C PRO A 106 4.88 -10.56 -14.89
N GLU A 107 3.64 -10.63 -14.44
CA GLU A 107 2.44 -10.56 -15.28
C GLU A 107 1.86 -9.14 -15.38
N LEU A 108 2.42 -8.17 -14.65
CA LEU A 108 1.95 -6.79 -14.75
C LEU A 108 2.14 -6.23 -16.16
N PRO A 109 1.18 -5.46 -16.69
CA PRO A 109 1.32 -4.82 -17.99
C PRO A 109 2.32 -3.66 -17.91
N ALA A 110 3.29 -3.62 -18.82
CA ALA A 110 4.17 -2.47 -18.92
C ALA A 110 3.34 -1.18 -19.19
N PRO A 111 3.75 -0.03 -18.63
CA PRO A 111 4.97 0.21 -17.85
C PRO A 111 4.83 -0.03 -16.32
N LEU A 112 3.72 -0.63 -15.86
CA LEU A 112 3.48 -0.90 -14.45
C LEU A 112 4.36 -2.05 -13.96
N ARG A 113 5.04 -1.85 -12.84
CA ARG A 113 5.80 -2.89 -12.15
C ARG A 113 5.68 -2.76 -10.62
N MET A 114 6.04 -3.82 -9.93
CA MET A 114 6.34 -3.79 -8.49
C MET A 114 7.78 -3.36 -8.24
N PRO A 115 8.11 -2.89 -7.02
CA PRO A 115 9.51 -2.82 -6.60
C PRO A 115 10.13 -4.23 -6.60
N ALA A 116 11.42 -4.33 -6.91
CA ALA A 116 12.12 -5.60 -6.78
C ALA A 116 12.14 -6.01 -5.30
N VAL A 117 11.73 -7.25 -4.99
CA VAL A 117 11.81 -7.80 -3.64
C VAL A 117 13.07 -8.64 -3.51
N HIS A 118 13.98 -8.18 -2.66
CA HIS A 118 15.26 -8.86 -2.44
C HIS A 118 15.13 -10.00 -1.43
N HIS A 119 14.25 -9.84 -0.43
CA HIS A 119 14.00 -10.86 0.60
C HIS A 119 12.66 -10.61 1.32
N ILE A 120 12.02 -11.68 1.78
CA ILE A 120 10.89 -11.62 2.71
C ILE A 120 11.24 -12.51 3.90
N GLU A 121 11.38 -11.89 5.07
CA GLU A 121 11.74 -12.55 6.31
C GLU A 121 10.50 -12.76 7.18
N ASP A 122 10.23 -14.01 7.55
CA ASP A 122 9.21 -14.37 8.54
C ASP A 122 9.86 -14.38 9.94
N SER A 123 9.66 -13.33 10.72
CA SER A 123 10.24 -13.20 12.07
C SER A 123 9.34 -13.77 13.16
N GLY A 124 8.66 -14.87 12.89
CA GLY A 124 7.71 -15.55 13.81
C GLY A 124 6.26 -15.34 13.38
N SER A 125 5.33 -15.56 14.32
CA SER A 125 3.89 -15.55 14.02
C SER A 125 3.27 -14.16 13.87
N ASP A 126 4.00 -13.10 14.19
CA ASP A 126 3.46 -11.75 14.35
C ASP A 126 4.27 -10.65 13.64
N ARG A 127 5.30 -11.01 12.87
CA ARG A 127 6.12 -10.07 12.11
C ARG A 127 6.59 -10.67 10.80
N ILE A 128 6.51 -9.88 9.74
CA ILE A 128 7.13 -10.14 8.44
C ILE A 128 7.84 -8.87 8.00
N THR A 129 9.10 -8.99 7.58
CA THR A 129 9.84 -7.87 6.99
C THR A 129 10.05 -8.12 5.50
N ILE A 130 9.61 -7.18 4.67
CA ILE A 130 9.83 -7.17 3.23
C ILE A 130 11.00 -6.25 2.94
N TRP A 131 12.06 -6.79 2.37
CA TRP A 131 13.25 -6.07 1.93
C TRP A 131 13.12 -5.81 0.43
N MET A 132 12.87 -4.58 0.05
CA MET A 132 12.54 -4.23 -1.33
C MET A 132 13.42 -3.11 -1.86
N GLU A 133 13.41 -2.95 -3.16
CA GLU A 133 14.04 -1.87 -3.90
C GLU A 133 13.73 -0.51 -3.26
N ASP A 134 14.76 0.29 -3.07
CA ASP A 134 14.65 1.71 -2.76
C ASP A 134 14.37 2.46 -4.05
N VAL A 135 13.09 2.61 -4.37
CA VAL A 135 12.65 3.22 -5.62
C VAL A 135 12.77 4.73 -5.53
N GLY A 136 13.68 5.30 -6.29
CA GLY A 136 13.77 6.73 -6.46
C GLY A 136 12.53 7.32 -7.13
N ASP A 137 12.39 8.63 -7.05
CA ASP A 137 11.31 9.38 -7.70
C ASP A 137 11.91 10.63 -8.37
N VAL A 138 11.92 10.65 -9.70
CA VAL A 138 12.60 11.68 -10.47
C VAL A 138 11.67 12.80 -10.97
N THR A 139 10.37 12.54 -10.99
CA THR A 139 9.38 13.47 -11.51
C THR A 139 8.41 13.93 -10.43
N PRO A 140 8.07 15.23 -10.35
CA PRO A 140 6.98 15.70 -9.51
C PRO A 140 5.64 15.14 -10.04
N TRP A 141 4.62 15.15 -9.19
CA TRP A 141 3.26 14.87 -9.61
C TRP A 141 2.71 16.05 -10.40
N ASP A 142 2.66 15.89 -11.73
CA ASP A 142 2.03 16.77 -12.69
C ASP A 142 0.89 16.05 -13.42
N GLU A 143 0.18 16.74 -14.29
CA GLU A 143 -0.95 16.20 -15.03
C GLU A 143 -0.54 15.00 -15.90
N ASP A 144 0.61 15.06 -16.56
CA ASP A 144 1.10 13.99 -17.42
C ASP A 144 1.42 12.72 -16.60
N ARG A 145 1.98 12.87 -15.41
CA ARG A 145 2.24 11.75 -14.51
C ARG A 145 0.95 11.10 -14.00
N TYR A 146 -0.06 11.91 -13.65
CA TYR A 146 -1.38 11.39 -13.30
C TYR A 146 -1.99 10.57 -14.44
N TRP A 147 -1.92 11.07 -15.68
CA TRP A 147 -2.42 10.35 -16.85
C TRP A 147 -1.67 9.05 -17.09
N ARG A 148 -0.34 9.04 -17.09
CA ARG A 148 0.47 7.82 -17.26
C ARG A 148 0.13 6.77 -16.20
N THR A 149 0.01 7.18 -14.94
CA THR A 149 -0.34 6.27 -13.84
C THR A 149 -1.76 5.72 -14.01
N ALA A 150 -2.72 6.55 -14.39
CA ALA A 150 -4.09 6.12 -14.65
C ALA A 150 -4.19 5.13 -15.83
N GLU A 151 -3.45 5.36 -16.92
CA GLU A 151 -3.37 4.45 -18.07
C GLU A 151 -2.78 3.09 -17.65
N ALA A 152 -1.70 3.08 -16.85
CA ALA A 152 -1.08 1.86 -16.35
C ALA A 152 -2.05 1.05 -15.46
N LEU A 153 -2.79 1.72 -14.58
CA LEU A 153 -3.84 1.09 -13.76
C LEU A 153 -5.03 0.60 -14.59
N GLY A 154 -5.42 1.36 -15.62
CA GLY A 154 -6.45 0.94 -16.59
C GLY A 154 -6.02 -0.32 -17.35
N ALA A 155 -4.76 -0.40 -17.78
CA ALA A 155 -4.19 -1.57 -18.42
C ALA A 155 -4.17 -2.79 -17.48
N LEU A 156 -3.87 -2.59 -16.18
CA LEU A 156 -3.95 -3.64 -15.15
C LEU A 156 -5.36 -4.22 -15.06
N GLY A 157 -6.36 -3.36 -14.86
CA GLY A 157 -7.77 -3.77 -14.79
C GLY A 157 -8.25 -4.44 -16.08
N GLY A 158 -7.90 -3.89 -17.23
CA GLY A 158 -8.28 -4.42 -18.54
C GLY A 158 -7.68 -5.80 -18.86
N ARG A 159 -6.40 -6.03 -18.50
CA ARG A 159 -5.72 -7.32 -18.69
C ARG A 159 -6.45 -8.48 -17.99
N TRP A 160 -7.02 -8.21 -16.85
CA TRP A 160 -7.67 -9.22 -16.00
C TRP A 160 -9.20 -9.12 -16.00
N SER A 161 -9.77 -8.30 -16.87
CA SER A 161 -11.22 -8.18 -17.02
C SER A 161 -11.84 -9.49 -17.50
N GLY A 162 -12.84 -9.97 -16.77
CA GLY A 162 -13.55 -11.21 -17.08
C GLY A 162 -12.85 -12.51 -16.66
N GLY A 163 -11.67 -12.43 -16.04
CA GLY A 163 -10.99 -13.55 -15.39
C GLY A 163 -11.18 -13.56 -13.86
N ASP A 164 -10.61 -14.56 -13.20
CA ASP A 164 -10.44 -14.55 -11.75
C ASP A 164 -8.94 -14.54 -11.38
N PRO A 165 -8.28 -13.37 -11.46
CA PRO A 165 -6.86 -13.26 -11.17
C PRO A 165 -6.53 -13.67 -9.74
N ARG A 166 -7.48 -13.53 -8.83
CA ARG A 166 -7.32 -13.92 -7.43
C ARG A 166 -7.01 -15.41 -7.29
N ARG A 167 -7.73 -16.28 -8.03
CA ARG A 167 -7.44 -17.73 -8.05
C ARG A 167 -6.08 -18.02 -8.65
N ARG A 168 -5.71 -17.32 -9.72
CA ARG A 168 -4.43 -17.52 -10.41
C ARG A 168 -3.24 -17.17 -9.53
N PHE A 169 -3.33 -16.06 -8.78
CA PHE A 169 -2.22 -15.55 -7.95
C PHE A 169 -2.38 -15.84 -6.46
N GLY A 170 -3.39 -16.62 -6.06
CA GLY A 170 -3.65 -16.89 -4.64
C GLY A 170 -4.15 -15.69 -3.86
N LEU A 171 -4.57 -14.62 -4.54
CA LEU A 171 -5.06 -13.41 -3.88
C LEU A 171 -6.43 -13.67 -3.27
N ARG A 172 -6.66 -13.10 -2.09
CA ARG A 172 -7.95 -13.26 -1.42
C ARG A 172 -8.97 -12.26 -1.97
N PRO A 173 -10.24 -12.68 -2.11
CA PRO A 173 -11.30 -11.76 -2.47
C PRO A 173 -11.40 -10.64 -1.42
N ARG A 174 -11.40 -9.42 -1.89
CA ARG A 174 -11.71 -8.23 -1.06
C ARG A 174 -12.72 -7.39 -1.80
N ASP A 175 -13.62 -6.80 -1.06
CA ASP A 175 -14.52 -5.78 -1.58
C ASP A 175 -14.11 -4.42 -1.01
N ILE A 176 -13.09 -3.83 -1.63
CA ILE A 176 -12.55 -2.55 -1.18
C ILE A 176 -13.60 -1.45 -1.25
N ALA A 177 -14.48 -1.49 -2.25
CA ALA A 177 -15.57 -0.53 -2.33
C ALA A 177 -16.48 -0.62 -1.09
N ARG A 178 -16.88 -1.84 -0.68
CA ARG A 178 -17.67 -2.02 0.54
C ARG A 178 -16.91 -1.66 1.80
N LEU A 179 -15.61 -1.94 1.85
CA LEU A 179 -14.77 -1.55 2.98
C LEU A 179 -14.77 -0.02 3.16
N TYR A 180 -14.43 0.73 2.10
CA TYR A 180 -14.39 2.19 2.16
C TYR A 180 -15.76 2.81 2.38
N PHE A 181 -16.78 2.36 1.67
CA PHE A 181 -18.13 2.87 1.85
C PHE A 181 -18.74 2.46 3.19
N GLY A 182 -18.38 1.30 3.73
CA GLY A 182 -18.75 0.91 5.09
C GLY A 182 -18.15 1.85 6.14
N LYS A 183 -16.86 2.20 6.01
CA LYS A 183 -16.23 3.21 6.86
C LYS A 183 -16.95 4.56 6.77
N ILE A 184 -17.19 5.06 5.56
CA ILE A 184 -17.91 6.32 5.35
C ILE A 184 -19.28 6.27 6.02
N THR A 185 -20.06 5.20 5.79
CA THR A 185 -21.42 5.08 6.30
C THR A 185 -21.47 4.97 7.83
N HIS A 186 -20.54 4.23 8.45
CA HIS A 186 -20.64 3.92 9.87
C HIS A 186 -19.81 4.82 10.77
N LEU A 187 -18.76 5.45 10.25
CA LEU A 187 -17.86 6.30 11.03
C LEU A 187 -17.95 7.77 10.63
N ASP A 188 -17.84 8.06 9.32
CA ASP A 188 -17.68 9.43 8.86
C ASP A 188 -19.02 10.17 8.74
N LEU A 189 -20.07 9.53 8.19
CA LEU A 189 -21.37 10.17 8.03
C LEU A 189 -22.05 10.61 9.33
N PRO A 190 -22.02 9.84 10.42
CA PRO A 190 -22.57 10.30 11.70
C PRO A 190 -21.88 11.57 12.22
N LEU A 191 -20.58 11.71 11.99
CA LEU A 191 -19.83 12.93 12.33
C LEU A 191 -20.18 14.08 11.39
N GLN A 192 -20.34 13.79 10.11
CA GLN A 192 -20.69 14.77 9.09
C GLN A 192 -22.19 15.16 9.08
N ALA A 193 -23.03 14.41 9.78
CA ALA A 193 -24.45 14.78 9.95
C ALA A 193 -24.63 15.97 10.91
N ALA A 194 -23.64 16.25 11.77
CA ALA A 194 -23.69 17.39 12.68
C ALA A 194 -23.44 18.71 11.93
N ASP A 195 -24.26 19.73 12.21
CA ASP A 195 -24.10 21.05 11.59
C ASP A 195 -22.73 21.68 11.90
N GLU A 196 -22.20 21.44 13.09
CA GLU A 196 -20.89 21.94 13.54
C GLU A 196 -19.74 21.48 12.63
N PHE A 197 -19.85 20.30 11.98
CA PHE A 197 -18.84 19.85 11.03
C PHE A 197 -18.77 20.77 9.80
N TRP A 198 -19.94 21.14 9.25
CA TRP A 198 -20.04 21.98 8.04
C TRP A 198 -19.71 23.45 8.32
N ASP A 199 -19.90 23.88 9.56
CA ASP A 199 -19.63 25.24 10.00
C ASP A 199 -18.15 25.50 10.36
N THR A 200 -17.29 24.46 10.26
CA THR A 200 -15.83 24.63 10.42
C THR A 200 -15.32 25.57 9.32
N PRO A 201 -14.48 26.58 9.65
CA PRO A 201 -14.04 27.58 8.67
C PRO A 201 -13.41 27.02 7.41
N GLU A 202 -12.62 25.95 7.54
CA GLU A 202 -11.94 25.29 6.42
C GLU A 202 -12.93 24.60 5.47
N ILE A 203 -13.99 24.02 5.99
CA ILE A 203 -15.02 23.33 5.20
C ILE A 203 -15.98 24.36 4.61
N ALA A 204 -16.44 25.32 5.40
CA ALA A 204 -17.34 26.38 4.95
C ALA A 204 -16.75 27.26 3.84
N ALA A 205 -15.39 27.34 3.76
CA ALA A 205 -14.71 28.07 2.71
C ALA A 205 -14.80 27.39 1.33
N VAL A 206 -15.04 26.08 1.25
CA VAL A 206 -15.01 25.29 0.01
C VAL A 206 -16.31 24.51 -0.28
N VAL A 207 -17.17 24.34 0.71
CA VAL A 207 -18.44 23.60 0.60
C VAL A 207 -19.61 24.52 0.93
N ASP A 208 -20.37 24.90 -0.09
CA ASP A 208 -21.63 25.63 0.10
C ASP A 208 -22.81 24.69 0.43
N SER A 209 -23.99 25.25 0.64
CA SER A 209 -25.21 24.50 0.98
C SER A 209 -25.66 23.54 -0.15
N GLU A 210 -25.34 23.83 -1.39
CA GLU A 210 -25.66 22.97 -2.54
C GLU A 210 -24.74 21.76 -2.57
N HIS A 211 -23.44 21.97 -2.47
CA HIS A 211 -22.47 20.89 -2.37
C HIS A 211 -22.71 19.99 -1.14
N ARG A 212 -23.03 20.59 0.02
CA ARG A 212 -23.41 19.81 1.22
C ARG A 212 -24.59 18.89 0.95
N ARG A 213 -25.67 19.42 0.36
CA ARG A 213 -26.85 18.63 0.01
C ARG A 213 -26.50 17.48 -0.92
N ASP A 214 -25.71 17.75 -1.95
CA ASP A 214 -25.32 16.76 -2.96
C ASP A 214 -24.43 15.66 -2.37
N LEU A 215 -23.51 16.00 -1.47
CA LEU A 215 -22.70 15.03 -0.73
C LEU A 215 -23.55 14.14 0.18
N LEU A 216 -24.52 14.71 0.91
CA LEU A 216 -25.43 13.93 1.75
C LEU A 216 -26.36 13.04 0.91
N GLN A 217 -26.77 13.51 -0.28
CA GLN A 217 -27.54 12.69 -1.21
C GLN A 217 -26.69 11.54 -1.76
N LEU A 218 -25.45 11.80 -2.17
CA LEU A 218 -24.50 10.77 -2.61
C LEU A 218 -24.31 9.71 -1.52
N ALA A 219 -24.14 10.12 -0.28
CA ALA A 219 -24.03 9.21 0.86
C ALA A 219 -25.27 8.31 1.02
N SER A 220 -26.47 8.85 0.83
CA SER A 220 -27.72 8.06 0.88
C SER A 220 -27.84 7.08 -0.29
N ASP A 221 -27.18 7.34 -1.41
CA ASP A 221 -27.18 6.52 -2.61
C ASP A 221 -26.15 5.37 -2.58
N ILE A 222 -25.25 5.33 -1.59
CA ILE A 222 -24.19 4.31 -1.47
C ILE A 222 -24.71 2.88 -1.66
N PRO A 223 -25.80 2.41 -1.02
CA PRO A 223 -26.29 1.05 -1.20
C PRO A 223 -26.67 0.75 -2.66
N ARG A 224 -27.26 1.73 -3.37
CA ARG A 224 -27.61 1.61 -4.78
C ARG A 224 -26.37 1.55 -5.68
N LEU A 225 -25.37 2.38 -5.40
CA LEU A 225 -24.09 2.40 -6.13
C LEU A 225 -23.34 1.08 -5.96
N LEU A 226 -23.29 0.53 -4.74
CA LEU A 226 -22.70 -0.78 -4.48
C LEU A 226 -23.43 -1.90 -5.24
N ALA A 227 -24.77 -1.87 -5.31
CA ALA A 227 -25.51 -2.83 -6.10
C ALA A 227 -25.21 -2.74 -7.61
N TRP A 228 -24.93 -1.55 -8.14
CA TRP A 228 -24.45 -1.40 -9.52
C TRP A 228 -23.04 -1.98 -9.71
N LEU A 229 -22.14 -1.79 -8.76
CA LEU A 229 -20.79 -2.38 -8.81
C LEU A 229 -20.83 -3.91 -8.78
N ASP A 230 -21.84 -4.54 -8.19
CA ASP A 230 -21.97 -5.99 -8.17
C ASP A 230 -22.20 -6.62 -9.57
N VAL A 231 -22.75 -5.85 -10.51
CA VAL A 231 -23.03 -6.33 -11.89
C VAL A 231 -21.94 -5.92 -12.91
N VAL A 232 -20.98 -5.10 -12.50
CA VAL A 232 -19.85 -4.71 -13.35
C VAL A 232 -18.81 -5.83 -13.36
N PRO A 233 -18.23 -6.16 -14.55
CA PRO A 233 -17.12 -7.09 -14.60
C PRO A 233 -15.98 -6.67 -13.68
N ARG A 234 -15.50 -7.62 -12.87
CA ARG A 234 -14.39 -7.36 -11.95
C ARG A 234 -13.06 -7.65 -12.62
N GLY A 235 -12.06 -6.87 -12.28
CA GLY A 235 -10.68 -7.03 -12.72
C GLY A 235 -9.74 -6.93 -11.53
N LEU A 236 -8.45 -7.10 -11.76
CA LEU A 236 -7.44 -6.89 -10.75
C LEU A 236 -7.24 -5.38 -10.51
N CYS A 237 -7.28 -4.98 -9.26
CA CYS A 237 -7.01 -3.61 -8.83
C CYS A 237 -5.84 -3.56 -7.85
N HIS A 238 -5.08 -2.47 -7.86
CA HIS A 238 -4.12 -2.16 -6.81
C HIS A 238 -4.81 -1.94 -5.44
N GLY A 239 -5.96 -1.30 -5.46
CA GLY A 239 -6.85 -1.10 -4.32
C GLY A 239 -6.54 0.12 -3.45
N ASP A 240 -5.35 0.73 -3.59
CA ASP A 240 -4.95 1.95 -2.88
C ASP A 240 -4.09 2.86 -3.76
N ALA A 241 -4.67 3.33 -4.86
CA ALA A 241 -3.99 4.11 -5.89
C ALA A 241 -3.88 5.60 -5.48
N THR A 242 -3.17 5.89 -4.41
CA THR A 242 -2.80 7.25 -3.99
C THR A 242 -1.44 7.64 -4.56
N PRO A 243 -1.14 8.94 -4.78
CA PRO A 243 0.17 9.40 -5.27
C PRO A 243 1.35 8.87 -4.46
N ASP A 244 1.20 8.70 -3.15
CA ASP A 244 2.26 8.22 -2.25
C ASP A 244 2.64 6.75 -2.51
N ASN A 245 1.76 5.99 -3.16
CA ASN A 245 1.98 4.58 -3.49
C ASN A 245 2.57 4.37 -4.90
N PHE A 246 2.95 5.45 -5.60
CA PHE A 246 3.55 5.33 -6.93
C PHE A 246 4.86 6.12 -7.03
N ARG A 247 5.84 5.53 -7.71
CA ARG A 247 7.15 6.13 -7.99
C ARG A 247 7.43 6.09 -9.48
N GLU A 248 8.18 7.06 -9.95
CA GLU A 248 8.64 7.16 -11.33
C GLU A 248 10.17 7.32 -11.34
N PRO A 249 10.94 6.22 -11.20
CA PRO A 249 12.42 6.26 -11.14
C PRO A 249 13.04 6.71 -12.46
N ALA A 250 12.34 6.56 -13.57
CA ALA A 250 12.65 7.13 -14.87
C ALA A 250 11.35 7.56 -15.54
N VAL A 251 11.41 8.58 -16.40
CA VAL A 251 10.22 9.09 -17.10
C VAL A 251 9.55 7.96 -17.89
N GLY A 252 8.29 7.69 -17.57
CA GLY A 252 7.50 6.65 -18.18
C GLY A 252 7.46 5.32 -17.42
N ASP A 253 8.32 5.10 -16.41
CA ASP A 253 8.19 3.96 -15.50
C ASP A 253 7.08 4.22 -14.48
N VAL A 254 6.30 3.22 -14.17
CA VAL A 254 5.28 3.29 -13.12
C VAL A 254 5.52 2.16 -12.12
N VAL A 255 6.08 2.50 -10.96
CA VAL A 255 6.32 1.53 -9.87
C VAL A 255 5.25 1.69 -8.82
N ALA A 256 4.42 0.66 -8.63
CA ALA A 256 3.40 0.64 -7.61
C ALA A 256 3.92 -0.02 -6.33
N LEU A 257 3.83 0.71 -5.23
CA LEU A 257 4.18 0.29 -3.86
C LEU A 257 2.91 -0.08 -3.09
N ASP A 258 3.05 -0.71 -1.93
CA ASP A 258 1.94 -1.03 -1.01
C ASP A 258 0.78 -1.78 -1.66
N TRP A 259 1.02 -3.02 -2.04
CA TRP A 259 0.03 -3.92 -2.62
C TRP A 259 -0.90 -4.57 -1.56
N SER A 260 -0.97 -4.00 -0.37
CA SER A 260 -1.76 -4.53 0.76
C SER A 260 -3.24 -4.66 0.45
N TYR A 261 -3.76 -3.84 -0.46
CA TYR A 261 -5.16 -3.82 -0.88
C TYR A 261 -5.43 -4.47 -2.25
N ALA A 262 -4.45 -5.10 -2.88
CA ALA A 262 -4.64 -5.78 -4.15
C ALA A 262 -5.71 -6.89 -4.08
N HIS A 263 -6.64 -6.92 -5.03
CA HIS A 263 -7.78 -7.83 -5.02
C HIS A 263 -8.36 -8.07 -6.42
#